data_10531ca0bdeb73d332bf6c64b609f791
#
_entry.id   10531ca0bdeb73d332bf6c64b609f791
#
_cell.length_a   1.000
_cell.length_b   1.000
_cell.length_c   1.000
_cell.angle_alpha   90.00
_cell.angle_beta   90.00
_cell.angle_gamma   90.00
#
_symmetry.space_group_name_H-M   'P 1'
#
loop_
_entity.id
_entity.type
_entity.pdbx_description
1 polymer ?
#
loop_
_entity_poly.entity_id
_entity_poly.type
_entity_poly.pdbx_seq_one_letter_code
_entity_poly.pdbx_strand_id
1 'polypeptide(L)'
;MSPLASLLCWRKSHVLFRLFACGLGILCLESVPVSVKARPNPITSYTRLWAEWDVVPNTQWAPRSIDPSATQDRSLQIFKLQPVVPFRINDDWTVLTRTIFRFLSLPQADPVLGFSPAGLPAVVDFDQKNQAGLSDVSPTAFLVPNLGSDWTVGLGSSIVFPTGDGTIDSGKVSAGPAFLAFYHSGPWIVGARMRNIWSFAGDPERDDVNTLVVRGLLRYQLNRSWYLISSPIIASDWTQPEGKGWIVPVGGGLGYSFRVGGQPMQVSLEGYYNAVKPQFAGEELLGDWTIRTQWQVLFPN
;
A
#
# COMPACT_ATOMS: atom_id res chain seq x y z
N MET A 1 54.00 -35.04 26.49
CA MET A 1 53.05 -34.72 27.56
C MET A 1 52.20 -33.57 27.07
N SER A 2 50.97 -33.89 26.90
CA SER A 2 49.70 -33.22 26.68
C SER A 2 49.58 -32.05 25.71
N PRO A 3 48.68 -32.23 24.78
CA PRO A 3 48.19 -31.21 23.84
C PRO A 3 46.89 -30.59 24.35
N LEU A 4 46.79 -29.30 24.24
CA LEU A 4 45.46 -28.61 24.37
C LEU A 4 45.58 -27.20 23.77
N ALA A 5 45.25 -27.03 22.51
CA ALA A 5 44.85 -25.75 21.96
C ALA A 5 44.40 -25.89 20.50
N SER A 6 43.26 -26.43 20.31
CA SER A 6 42.55 -26.29 19.00
C SER A 6 41.07 -26.51 19.26
N LEU A 7 40.33 -25.44 19.51
CA LEU A 7 38.87 -25.41 19.39
C LEU A 7 38.37 -24.01 19.79
N LEU A 8 38.29 -23.16 18.81
CA LEU A 8 37.36 -22.02 18.85
C LEU A 8 37.35 -21.32 17.47
N CYS A 9 36.80 -22.06 16.51
CA CYS A 9 36.30 -21.43 15.29
C CYS A 9 34.78 -21.60 15.30
N TRP A 10 34.09 -20.70 15.98
CA TRP A 10 32.65 -20.70 16.05
C TRP A 10 32.08 -19.97 14.84
N ARG A 11 31.66 -20.74 13.84
CA ARG A 11 30.87 -20.25 12.70
C ARG A 11 29.47 -19.82 13.20
N LYS A 12 29.22 -18.53 13.21
CA LYS A 12 27.89 -17.94 13.38
C LYS A 12 27.12 -18.15 12.09
N SER A 13 26.20 -19.09 12.01
CA SER A 13 25.07 -19.08 11.03
C SER A 13 24.09 -20.27 11.10
N HIS A 14 23.91 -20.94 12.24
CA HIS A 14 22.97 -22.07 12.31
C HIS A 14 22.07 -22.10 13.56
N VAL A 15 21.59 -20.97 14.05
CA VAL A 15 20.78 -20.96 15.30
C VAL A 15 19.27 -20.91 15.03
N LEU A 16 18.80 -20.55 13.86
CA LEU A 16 17.34 -20.46 13.58
C LEU A 16 16.73 -21.69 12.89
N PHE A 17 17.50 -22.71 12.52
CA PHE A 17 16.98 -23.91 11.81
C PHE A 17 16.98 -25.18 12.65
N ARG A 18 17.36 -25.13 13.93
CA ARG A 18 17.46 -26.32 14.80
C ARG A 18 16.26 -26.58 15.71
N LEU A 19 15.21 -25.82 15.64
CA LEU A 19 14.01 -26.02 16.48
C LEU A 19 12.90 -26.84 15.82
N PHE A 20 13.05 -27.29 14.59
CA PHE A 20 12.02 -28.08 13.88
C PHE A 20 12.48 -29.45 13.37
N ALA A 21 13.66 -29.94 13.73
CA ALA A 21 14.15 -31.24 13.26
C ALA A 21 14.62 -32.15 14.41
N CYS A 22 13.71 -32.41 15.37
CA CYS A 22 13.87 -33.50 16.32
C CYS A 22 12.77 -34.54 16.06
N GLY A 23 13.00 -35.40 15.08
CA GLY A 23 12.09 -36.50 14.80
C GLY A 23 12.22 -36.99 13.36
N LEU A 24 13.37 -37.51 12.96
CA LEU A 24 13.56 -38.61 11.99
C LEU A 24 15.05 -38.60 11.56
N GLY A 25 15.77 -39.67 11.95
CA GLY A 25 17.16 -39.86 11.57
C GLY A 25 17.32 -40.12 10.08
N ILE A 26 18.09 -39.28 9.39
CA ILE A 26 18.63 -39.57 8.07
C ILE A 26 19.98 -38.85 7.94
N LEU A 27 21.03 -39.68 7.73
CA LEU A 27 22.32 -39.46 7.10
C LEU A 27 22.80 -38.04 6.83
N CYS A 28 23.88 -37.66 7.50
CA CYS A 28 24.73 -36.52 7.14
C CYS A 28 25.38 -36.78 5.77
N LEU A 29 24.91 -36.07 4.75
CA LEU A 29 25.68 -35.80 3.54
C LEU A 29 26.29 -34.40 3.72
N GLU A 30 27.62 -34.35 3.82
CA GLU A 30 28.37 -33.10 3.78
C GLU A 30 28.17 -32.44 2.42
N SER A 31 27.33 -31.40 2.38
CA SER A 31 27.19 -30.56 1.20
C SER A 31 28.31 -29.52 1.19
N VAL A 32 29.17 -29.60 0.19
CA VAL A 32 30.12 -28.56 -0.20
C VAL A 32 29.33 -27.24 -0.38
N PRO A 33 29.72 -26.11 0.24
CA PRO A 33 29.01 -24.84 0.04
C PRO A 33 29.31 -24.35 -1.39
N VAL A 34 28.39 -24.61 -2.31
CA VAL A 34 28.32 -23.88 -3.58
C VAL A 34 27.97 -22.45 -3.20
N SER A 35 28.90 -21.54 -3.39
CA SER A 35 28.66 -20.09 -3.29
C SER A 35 27.66 -19.72 -4.41
N VAL A 36 26.39 -19.85 -4.12
CA VAL A 36 25.32 -19.33 -4.99
C VAL A 36 25.41 -17.82 -4.87
N LYS A 37 25.94 -17.18 -5.90
CA LYS A 37 25.91 -15.72 -6.04
C LYS A 37 24.45 -15.31 -5.94
N ALA A 38 24.06 -14.73 -4.80
CA ALA A 38 22.68 -14.35 -4.50
C ALA A 38 22.14 -13.53 -5.67
N ARG A 39 21.00 -13.94 -6.26
CA ARG A 39 20.34 -13.14 -7.29
C ARG A 39 19.94 -11.82 -6.65
N PRO A 40 20.17 -10.67 -7.32
CA PRO A 40 19.80 -9.39 -6.74
C PRO A 40 18.29 -9.37 -6.46
N ASN A 41 17.93 -9.05 -5.23
CA ASN A 41 16.54 -8.95 -4.81
C ASN A 41 15.85 -7.79 -5.55
N PRO A 42 14.87 -8.03 -6.41
CA PRO A 42 14.30 -6.99 -7.27
C PRO A 42 13.57 -5.89 -6.48
N ILE A 43 13.24 -6.12 -5.21
CA ILE A 43 12.57 -5.12 -4.35
C ILE A 43 13.58 -4.15 -3.75
N THR A 44 14.76 -4.62 -3.35
CA THR A 44 15.80 -3.82 -2.69
C THR A 44 16.93 -3.37 -3.62
N SER A 45 16.93 -3.79 -4.88
CA SER A 45 17.98 -3.46 -5.85
C SER A 45 17.75 -2.17 -6.63
N TYR A 46 16.62 -1.51 -6.43
CA TYR A 46 16.26 -0.30 -7.17
C TYR A 46 15.65 0.75 -6.26
N THR A 47 16.14 1.97 -6.36
CA THR A 47 15.36 3.15 -6.00
C THR A 47 14.26 3.33 -7.03
N ARG A 48 13.03 3.60 -6.61
CA ARG A 48 11.88 3.73 -7.50
C ARG A 48 11.16 5.03 -7.24
N LEU A 49 10.81 5.72 -8.32
CA LEU A 49 9.80 6.75 -8.29
C LEU A 49 8.53 6.15 -8.89
N TRP A 50 7.50 6.03 -8.09
CA TRP A 50 6.25 5.41 -8.46
C TRP A 50 5.12 6.41 -8.40
N ALA A 51 4.50 6.68 -9.54
CA ALA A 51 3.28 7.45 -9.65
C ALA A 51 2.10 6.50 -9.90
N GLU A 52 0.99 6.76 -9.21
CA GLU A 52 -0.24 5.98 -9.31
C GLU A 52 -1.42 6.93 -9.35
N TRP A 53 -2.33 6.69 -10.28
CA TRP A 53 -3.56 7.44 -10.39
C TRP A 53 -4.74 6.48 -10.40
N ASP A 54 -5.58 6.59 -9.36
CA ASP A 54 -6.83 5.86 -9.22
C ASP A 54 -7.98 6.80 -9.55
N VAL A 55 -8.89 6.37 -10.42
CA VAL A 55 -10.14 7.04 -10.73
C VAL A 55 -11.29 6.11 -10.37
N VAL A 56 -12.20 6.59 -9.52
CA VAL A 56 -13.43 5.88 -9.13
C VAL A 56 -14.61 6.68 -9.66
N PRO A 57 -15.11 6.35 -10.86
CA PRO A 57 -16.29 7.00 -11.42
C PRO A 57 -17.55 6.64 -10.63
N ASN A 58 -18.60 7.37 -10.84
CA ASN A 58 -19.92 7.15 -10.22
C ASN A 58 -19.88 7.17 -8.69
N THR A 59 -19.07 8.09 -8.12
CA THR A 59 -18.97 8.32 -6.69
C THR A 59 -19.92 9.42 -6.27
N GLN A 60 -20.71 9.15 -5.25
CA GLN A 60 -21.67 10.08 -4.65
C GLN A 60 -20.98 10.87 -3.53
N TRP A 61 -21.27 12.15 -3.40
CA TRP A 61 -20.61 13.01 -2.41
C TRP A 61 -21.25 12.95 -1.02
N ALA A 62 -22.54 12.59 -0.92
CA ALA A 62 -23.26 12.44 0.36
C ALA A 62 -24.35 11.38 0.23
N PRO A 63 -24.82 10.81 1.35
CA PRO A 63 -26.03 9.99 1.38
C PRO A 63 -27.24 10.81 0.96
N ARG A 64 -28.19 10.21 0.24
CA ARG A 64 -29.45 10.84 -0.16
C ARG A 64 -30.34 11.20 1.04
N SER A 65 -30.09 10.58 2.19
CA SER A 65 -30.72 10.96 3.46
C SER A 65 -30.28 12.35 3.95
N ILE A 66 -29.08 12.82 3.52
CA ILE A 66 -28.54 14.16 3.82
C ILE A 66 -28.87 15.12 2.68
N ASP A 67 -28.56 14.72 1.45
CA ASP A 67 -28.91 15.47 0.24
C ASP A 67 -29.67 14.61 -0.76
N PRO A 68 -31.01 14.78 -0.88
CA PRO A 68 -31.80 14.03 -1.85
C PRO A 68 -31.39 14.25 -3.32
N SER A 69 -30.69 15.35 -3.63
CA SER A 69 -30.20 15.67 -4.99
C SER A 69 -28.85 15.04 -5.29
N ALA A 70 -28.19 14.38 -4.32
CA ALA A 70 -26.90 13.74 -4.53
C ALA A 70 -27.01 12.64 -5.58
N THR A 71 -26.19 12.76 -6.64
CA THR A 71 -26.15 11.84 -7.77
C THR A 71 -24.81 11.08 -7.84
N GLN A 72 -24.82 9.92 -8.52
CA GLN A 72 -23.61 9.12 -8.76
C GLN A 72 -22.95 9.49 -10.10
N ASP A 73 -22.80 10.75 -10.40
CA ASP A 73 -22.24 11.26 -11.65
C ASP A 73 -20.85 11.88 -11.49
N ARG A 74 -20.29 11.84 -10.29
CA ARG A 74 -19.00 12.43 -9.94
C ARG A 74 -17.90 11.35 -9.91
N SER A 75 -16.66 11.78 -9.82
CA SER A 75 -15.52 10.88 -9.73
C SER A 75 -14.62 11.25 -8.56
N LEU A 76 -14.28 10.26 -7.73
CA LEU A 76 -13.16 10.35 -6.81
C LEU A 76 -11.87 10.09 -7.58
N GLN A 77 -10.90 10.98 -7.45
CA GLN A 77 -9.57 10.80 -8.03
C GLN A 77 -8.49 10.82 -6.94
N ILE A 78 -7.57 9.89 -7.03
CA ILE A 78 -6.47 9.75 -6.06
C ILE A 78 -5.17 9.62 -6.85
N PHE A 79 -4.37 10.69 -6.85
CA PHE A 79 -3.02 10.62 -7.38
C PHE A 79 -2.02 10.41 -6.23
N LYS A 80 -1.10 9.48 -6.40
CA LYS A 80 -0.06 9.16 -5.40
C LYS A 80 1.31 9.20 -6.04
N LEU A 81 2.20 10.00 -5.47
CA LEU A 81 3.62 9.99 -5.80
C LEU A 81 4.36 9.27 -4.66
N GLN A 82 5.17 8.27 -5.02
CA GLN A 82 5.73 7.35 -4.04
C GLN A 82 7.20 7.06 -4.33
N PRO A 83 8.15 7.84 -3.78
CA PRO A 83 9.54 7.45 -3.74
C PRO A 83 9.72 6.22 -2.84
N VAL A 84 10.41 5.21 -3.35
CA VAL A 84 10.79 3.99 -2.64
C VAL A 84 12.31 3.87 -2.72
N VAL A 85 12.98 3.98 -1.59
CA VAL A 85 14.44 4.04 -1.51
C VAL A 85 14.95 2.94 -0.57
N PRO A 86 15.75 1.99 -1.06
CA PRO A 86 16.45 1.04 -0.23
C PRO A 86 17.79 1.63 0.26
N PHE A 87 18.00 1.57 1.57
CA PHE A 87 19.26 1.93 2.22
C PHE A 87 19.91 0.65 2.76
N ARG A 88 21.00 0.22 2.12
CA ARG A 88 21.75 -0.93 2.59
C ARG A 88 22.52 -0.57 3.86
N ILE A 89 22.23 -1.25 4.98
CA ILE A 89 22.95 -1.06 6.24
C ILE A 89 24.25 -1.88 6.21
N ASN A 90 24.14 -3.15 5.82
CA ASN A 90 25.24 -4.10 5.68
C ASN A 90 24.84 -5.22 4.70
N ASP A 91 25.61 -6.30 4.64
CA ASP A 91 25.34 -7.42 3.72
C ASP A 91 24.06 -8.19 4.08
N ASP A 92 23.62 -8.15 5.33
CA ASP A 92 22.49 -8.91 5.85
C ASP A 92 21.18 -8.08 5.90
N TRP A 93 21.26 -6.73 5.92
CA TRP A 93 20.12 -5.89 6.22
C TRP A 93 20.02 -4.66 5.31
N THR A 94 18.79 -4.39 4.90
CA THR A 94 18.40 -3.19 4.15
C THR A 94 17.23 -2.50 4.83
N VAL A 95 17.26 -1.19 4.99
CA VAL A 95 16.08 -0.38 5.32
C VAL A 95 15.42 0.04 4.01
N LEU A 96 14.20 -0.40 3.78
CA LEU A 96 13.39 0.00 2.63
C LEU A 96 12.43 1.09 3.08
N THR A 97 12.61 2.32 2.60
CA THR A 97 11.70 3.43 2.87
C THR A 97 10.73 3.62 1.71
N ARG A 98 9.52 4.04 2.03
CA ARG A 98 8.49 4.45 1.07
C ARG A 98 7.69 5.59 1.65
N THR A 99 7.66 6.72 0.98
CA THR A 99 6.79 7.84 1.35
C THR A 99 5.67 7.94 0.32
N ILE A 100 4.44 8.14 0.77
CA ILE A 100 3.29 8.38 -0.10
C ILE A 100 2.87 9.83 0.05
N PHE A 101 2.97 10.59 -1.03
CA PHE A 101 2.31 11.89 -1.19
C PHE A 101 1.00 11.63 -1.90
N ARG A 102 -0.12 11.91 -1.23
CA ARG A 102 -1.46 11.62 -1.76
C ARG A 102 -2.13 12.94 -2.11
N PHE A 103 -2.56 13.05 -3.36
CA PHE A 103 -3.39 14.15 -3.85
C PHE A 103 -4.78 13.57 -4.11
N LEU A 104 -5.78 14.21 -3.54
CA LEU A 104 -7.17 13.82 -3.69
C LEU A 104 -7.92 14.86 -4.50
N SER A 105 -8.90 14.41 -5.26
CA SER A 105 -9.99 15.23 -5.78
C SER A 105 -11.28 14.52 -5.40
N LEU A 106 -11.98 15.09 -4.43
CA LEU A 106 -13.21 14.54 -3.86
C LEU A 106 -14.42 15.31 -4.38
N PRO A 107 -15.52 14.62 -4.75
CA PRO A 107 -16.80 15.29 -4.90
C PRO A 107 -17.29 15.78 -3.54
N GLN A 108 -17.67 17.05 -3.48
CA GLN A 108 -18.21 17.71 -2.28
C GLN A 108 -19.33 18.65 -2.68
N ALA A 109 -20.10 19.12 -1.71
CA ALA A 109 -21.00 20.23 -1.89
C ALA A 109 -21.13 21.04 -0.60
N ASP A 110 -21.25 22.36 -0.76
CA ASP A 110 -21.51 23.25 0.35
C ASP A 110 -23.04 23.48 0.47
N PRO A 111 -23.59 23.46 1.69
CA PRO A 111 -24.97 23.75 1.89
C PRO A 111 -25.27 25.25 1.55
N VAL A 112 -26.22 25.47 0.68
CA VAL A 112 -26.72 26.79 0.37
C VAL A 112 -27.83 27.10 1.38
N LEU A 113 -27.59 28.12 2.23
CA LEU A 113 -28.55 28.58 3.22
C LEU A 113 -29.55 29.50 2.59
N GLY A 114 -30.81 29.29 2.89
CA GLY A 114 -31.93 30.13 2.48
C GLY A 114 -33.03 30.10 3.54
N PHE A 115 -34.24 30.31 3.11
CA PHE A 115 -35.40 30.24 4.01
C PHE A 115 -36.38 29.18 3.53
N SER A 116 -36.87 28.36 4.46
CA SER A 116 -37.97 27.43 4.22
C SER A 116 -39.24 28.17 3.85
N PRO A 117 -40.28 27.51 3.28
CA PRO A 117 -41.58 28.12 3.05
C PRO A 117 -42.23 28.70 4.31
N ALA A 118 -41.80 28.26 5.49
CA ALA A 118 -42.23 28.80 6.78
C ALA A 118 -41.44 30.05 7.25
N GLY A 119 -40.48 30.54 6.42
CA GLY A 119 -39.65 31.70 6.74
C GLY A 119 -38.52 31.44 7.74
N LEU A 120 -38.21 30.18 8.05
CA LEU A 120 -37.10 29.79 8.93
C LEU A 120 -35.83 29.51 8.12
N PRO A 121 -34.63 29.83 8.66
CA PRO A 121 -33.36 29.45 8.04
C PRO A 121 -33.32 27.94 7.77
N ALA A 122 -32.94 27.54 6.57
CA ALA A 122 -32.86 26.15 6.14
C ALA A 122 -31.80 26.00 5.06
N VAL A 123 -31.28 24.79 4.90
CA VAL A 123 -30.55 24.42 3.70
C VAL A 123 -31.58 24.25 2.57
N VAL A 124 -31.44 25.04 1.52
CA VAL A 124 -32.38 25.06 0.38
C VAL A 124 -31.81 24.39 -0.86
N ASP A 125 -30.50 24.27 -0.92
CA ASP A 125 -29.77 23.63 -2.04
C ASP A 125 -28.36 23.25 -1.61
N PHE A 126 -27.61 22.57 -2.50
CA PHE A 126 -26.21 22.25 -2.31
C PHE A 126 -25.40 22.69 -3.54
N ASP A 127 -24.38 23.54 -3.31
CA ASP A 127 -23.44 23.94 -4.35
C ASP A 127 -22.37 22.84 -4.55
N GLN A 128 -22.54 22.05 -5.60
CA GLN A 128 -21.70 20.91 -5.89
C GLN A 128 -20.35 21.33 -6.47
N LYS A 129 -19.26 20.90 -5.84
CA LYS A 129 -17.88 21.19 -6.25
C LYS A 129 -16.98 19.99 -6.10
N ASN A 130 -15.78 20.03 -6.71
CA ASN A 130 -14.69 19.13 -6.37
C ASN A 130 -13.70 19.89 -5.48
N GLN A 131 -13.35 19.30 -4.34
CA GLN A 131 -12.24 19.77 -3.56
C GLN A 131 -11.00 18.93 -3.90
N ALA A 132 -9.91 19.61 -4.25
CA ALA A 132 -8.67 18.97 -4.63
C ALA A 132 -7.47 19.57 -3.91
N GLY A 133 -6.55 18.72 -3.52
CA GLY A 133 -5.31 19.15 -2.86
C GLY A 133 -4.46 17.99 -2.36
N LEU A 134 -3.35 18.34 -1.70
CA LEU A 134 -2.52 17.38 -0.97
C LEU A 134 -3.29 16.92 0.27
N SER A 135 -3.36 15.61 0.47
CA SER A 135 -3.90 14.96 1.66
C SER A 135 -2.76 14.54 2.59
N ASP A 136 -2.98 13.48 3.35
CA ASP A 136 -1.98 12.96 4.28
C ASP A 136 -0.72 12.48 3.58
N VAL A 137 0.44 12.83 4.14
CA VAL A 137 1.73 12.27 3.75
C VAL A 137 2.08 11.09 4.67
N SER A 138 2.45 9.95 4.08
CA SER A 138 2.64 8.70 4.82
C SER A 138 4.02 8.09 4.56
N PRO A 139 5.07 8.41 5.33
CA PRO A 139 6.31 7.67 5.33
C PRO A 139 6.15 6.30 6.01
N THR A 140 6.80 5.29 5.45
CA THR A 140 6.90 3.94 5.99
C THR A 140 8.34 3.47 5.84
N ALA A 141 8.88 2.81 6.86
CA ALA A 141 10.20 2.19 6.81
C ALA A 141 10.08 0.72 7.19
N PHE A 142 10.74 -0.16 6.42
CA PHE A 142 10.81 -1.59 6.66
C PHE A 142 12.26 -2.02 6.85
N LEU A 143 12.52 -2.81 7.87
CA LEU A 143 13.77 -3.54 8.01
C LEU A 143 13.62 -4.87 7.26
N VAL A 144 14.44 -5.08 6.24
CA VAL A 144 14.38 -6.21 5.31
C VAL A 144 15.68 -7.01 5.43
N PRO A 145 15.63 -8.27 5.92
CA PRO A 145 16.80 -9.15 5.90
C PRO A 145 17.12 -9.63 4.49
N ASN A 146 18.40 -9.74 4.18
CA ASN A 146 18.87 -10.37 2.95
C ASN A 146 18.89 -11.88 3.12
N LEU A 147 17.81 -12.55 2.79
CA LEU A 147 17.67 -14.00 2.99
C LEU A 147 18.40 -14.84 1.94
N GLY A 148 18.94 -14.23 0.86
CA GLY A 148 19.54 -14.94 -0.26
C GLY A 148 18.59 -15.93 -0.95
N SER A 149 17.27 -15.73 -0.80
CA SER A 149 16.21 -16.61 -1.28
C SER A 149 15.22 -15.85 -2.19
N ASP A 150 14.24 -16.57 -2.71
CA ASP A 150 13.16 -16.00 -3.51
C ASP A 150 12.18 -15.17 -2.65
N TRP A 151 12.31 -15.19 -1.34
CA TRP A 151 11.50 -14.42 -0.41
C TRP A 151 12.12 -13.07 -0.08
N THR A 152 11.26 -12.06 -0.03
CA THR A 152 11.55 -10.74 0.55
C THR A 152 10.53 -10.50 1.64
N VAL A 153 10.95 -10.46 2.88
CA VAL A 153 10.11 -10.15 4.02
C VAL A 153 10.65 -8.91 4.74
N GLY A 154 9.78 -8.16 5.38
CA GLY A 154 10.20 -6.99 6.15
C GLY A 154 9.17 -6.60 7.19
N LEU A 155 9.66 -6.16 8.33
CA LEU A 155 8.89 -5.56 9.42
C LEU A 155 9.23 -4.09 9.52
N GLY A 156 8.26 -3.27 9.89
CA GLY A 156 8.48 -1.85 9.97
C GLY A 156 7.37 -1.08 10.64
N SER A 157 7.37 0.22 10.41
CA SER A 157 6.36 1.13 10.91
C SER A 157 6.00 2.17 9.86
N SER A 158 4.77 2.63 9.90
CA SER A 158 4.24 3.72 9.10
C SER A 158 3.79 4.85 10.01
N ILE A 159 4.07 6.08 9.62
CA ILE A 159 3.53 7.28 10.24
C ILE A 159 2.71 8.01 9.18
N VAL A 160 1.65 8.67 9.59
CA VAL A 160 0.78 9.49 8.73
C VAL A 160 0.70 10.87 9.34
N PHE A 161 0.98 11.89 8.53
CA PHE A 161 0.90 13.29 8.92
C PHE A 161 -0.27 13.94 8.20
N PRO A 162 -1.15 14.66 8.90
CA PRO A 162 -2.19 15.48 8.29
C PRO A 162 -1.53 16.73 7.68
N THR A 163 -1.25 16.68 6.40
CA THR A 163 -0.51 17.73 5.67
C THR A 163 -1.39 18.49 4.69
N GLY A 164 -2.67 18.11 4.59
CA GLY A 164 -3.65 18.78 3.76
C GLY A 164 -4.29 19.98 4.45
N ASP A 165 -5.32 20.49 3.81
CA ASP A 165 -6.18 21.48 4.41
C ASP A 165 -7.40 20.76 5.03
N GLY A 166 -7.53 20.64 6.26
CA GLY A 166 -8.58 20.04 7.10
C GLY A 166 -9.85 19.40 6.48
N THR A 167 -10.10 19.56 5.20
CA THR A 167 -11.25 18.97 4.49
C THR A 167 -10.89 17.72 3.70
N ILE A 168 -9.62 17.55 3.31
CA ILE A 168 -9.14 16.46 2.49
C ILE A 168 -8.06 15.61 3.17
N ASP A 169 -7.69 15.93 4.40
CA ASP A 169 -6.83 15.14 5.24
C ASP A 169 -7.54 14.59 6.47
N SER A 170 -6.86 13.73 7.23
CA SER A 170 -7.43 13.13 8.43
C SER A 170 -7.49 14.08 9.62
N GLY A 171 -6.73 15.19 9.63
CA GLY A 171 -6.52 16.05 10.80
C GLY A 171 -5.79 15.37 11.96
N LYS A 172 -5.37 14.10 11.79
CA LYS A 172 -4.78 13.26 12.84
C LYS A 172 -3.38 12.79 12.47
N VAL A 173 -2.47 12.88 13.43
CA VAL A 173 -1.19 12.17 13.36
C VAL A 173 -1.43 10.72 13.78
N SER A 174 -1.09 9.78 12.90
CA SER A 174 -1.33 8.36 13.12
C SER A 174 -0.06 7.56 12.88
N ALA A 175 0.11 6.46 13.61
CA ALA A 175 1.23 5.54 13.40
C ALA A 175 0.81 4.10 13.66
N GLY A 176 1.63 3.17 13.19
CA GLY A 176 1.42 1.76 13.48
C GLY A 176 2.36 0.83 12.74
N PRO A 177 2.28 -0.49 13.02
CA PRO A 177 3.14 -1.49 12.42
C PRO A 177 2.86 -1.66 10.93
N ALA A 178 3.91 -2.02 10.22
CA ALA A 178 3.86 -2.35 8.81
C ALA A 178 4.63 -3.64 8.53
N PHE A 179 4.15 -4.41 7.58
CA PHE A 179 4.72 -5.68 7.17
C PHE A 179 4.73 -5.79 5.66
N LEU A 180 5.74 -6.46 5.12
CA LEU A 180 5.76 -6.88 3.72
C LEU A 180 6.25 -8.32 3.58
N ALA A 181 5.69 -9.05 2.63
CA ALA A 181 6.15 -10.35 2.19
C ALA A 181 5.93 -10.52 0.70
N PHE A 182 6.98 -10.84 -0.05
CA PHE A 182 6.93 -11.11 -1.48
C PHE A 182 7.73 -12.36 -1.79
N TYR A 183 7.18 -13.17 -2.67
CA TYR A 183 7.78 -14.35 -3.23
C TYR A 183 8.02 -14.17 -4.73
N HIS A 184 9.21 -14.46 -5.18
CA HIS A 184 9.64 -14.38 -6.57
C HIS A 184 10.02 -15.77 -7.09
N SER A 185 9.30 -16.29 -8.07
CA SER A 185 9.63 -17.60 -8.64
C SER A 185 9.34 -17.62 -10.14
N GLY A 186 10.39 -17.78 -10.93
CA GLY A 186 10.28 -17.77 -12.38
C GLY A 186 9.58 -16.51 -12.90
N PRO A 187 8.43 -16.64 -13.60
CA PRO A 187 7.68 -15.49 -14.12
C PRO A 187 6.79 -14.82 -13.08
N TRP A 188 6.67 -15.37 -11.86
CA TRP A 188 5.75 -14.93 -10.84
C TRP A 188 6.38 -13.99 -9.81
N ILE A 189 5.64 -12.97 -9.41
CA ILE A 189 5.85 -12.21 -8.18
C ILE A 189 4.52 -12.19 -7.45
N VAL A 190 4.50 -12.73 -6.24
CA VAL A 190 3.30 -12.81 -5.41
C VAL A 190 3.62 -12.28 -4.02
N GLY A 191 2.72 -11.51 -3.45
CA GLY A 191 2.91 -11.04 -2.08
C GLY A 191 1.96 -9.94 -1.68
N ALA A 192 2.27 -9.35 -0.54
CA ALA A 192 1.50 -8.23 -0.02
C ALA A 192 2.35 -7.31 0.86
N ARG A 193 1.86 -6.09 1.02
CA ARG A 193 2.24 -5.16 2.08
C ARG A 193 1.00 -4.84 2.88
N MET A 194 1.14 -4.79 4.20
CA MET A 194 0.07 -4.40 5.09
C MET A 194 0.57 -3.39 6.11
N ARG A 195 -0.33 -2.56 6.59
CA ARG A 195 -0.12 -1.69 7.74
C ARG A 195 -1.45 -1.52 8.48
N ASN A 196 -1.39 -1.39 9.78
CA ASN A 196 -2.48 -0.84 10.57
C ASN A 196 -1.99 0.41 11.27
N ILE A 197 -2.77 1.47 11.27
CA ILE A 197 -2.41 2.75 11.87
C ILE A 197 -3.51 3.19 12.83
N TRP A 198 -3.10 3.84 13.93
CA TRP A 198 -3.98 4.45 14.92
C TRP A 198 -3.58 5.91 15.12
N SER A 199 -4.59 6.79 15.27
CA SER A 199 -4.36 8.17 15.66
C SER A 199 -3.90 8.24 17.11
N PHE A 200 -2.99 9.18 17.41
CA PHE A 200 -2.53 9.43 18.78
C PHE A 200 -2.35 10.93 19.07
N ALA A 201 -2.46 11.79 18.07
CA ALA A 201 -2.39 13.24 18.18
C ALA A 201 -3.13 13.90 17.01
N GLY A 202 -3.32 15.21 17.09
CA GLY A 202 -3.95 16.03 16.04
C GLY A 202 -5.16 16.78 16.55
N ASP A 203 -6.04 17.19 15.64
CA ASP A 203 -7.23 17.98 15.92
C ASP A 203 -8.25 17.15 16.75
N PRO A 204 -8.63 17.59 17.96
CA PRO A 204 -9.58 16.87 18.81
C PRO A 204 -11.00 16.85 18.25
N GLU A 205 -11.35 17.75 17.34
CA GLU A 205 -12.69 17.80 16.71
C GLU A 205 -12.82 16.85 15.52
N ARG A 206 -11.73 16.24 15.09
CA ARG A 206 -11.72 15.24 14.00
C ARG A 206 -11.83 13.82 14.56
N ASP A 207 -12.49 12.96 13.78
CA ASP A 207 -12.64 11.54 14.12
C ASP A 207 -11.30 10.83 14.28
N ASP A 208 -11.26 9.88 15.21
CA ASP A 208 -10.10 9.02 15.39
C ASP A 208 -9.88 8.12 14.17
N VAL A 209 -8.62 7.82 13.91
CA VAL A 209 -8.19 6.93 12.83
C VAL A 209 -7.80 5.58 13.40
N ASN A 210 -8.40 4.52 12.90
CA ASN A 210 -7.95 3.15 13.09
C ASN A 210 -8.18 2.39 11.78
N THR A 211 -7.13 2.27 10.96
CA THR A 211 -7.27 1.80 9.58
C THR A 211 -6.25 0.73 9.24
N LEU A 212 -6.75 -0.43 8.79
CA LEU A 212 -5.96 -1.46 8.12
C LEU A 212 -5.89 -1.17 6.62
N VAL A 213 -4.70 -1.29 6.05
CA VAL A 213 -4.50 -1.26 4.59
C VAL A 213 -3.63 -2.44 4.18
N VAL A 214 -4.14 -3.29 3.30
CA VAL A 214 -3.42 -4.40 2.68
C VAL A 214 -3.35 -4.16 1.18
N ARG A 215 -2.15 -4.08 0.64
CA ARG A 215 -1.95 -4.03 -0.80
C ARG A 215 -1.37 -5.37 -1.26
N GLY A 216 -2.16 -6.15 -1.98
CA GLY A 216 -1.74 -7.36 -2.67
C GLY A 216 -0.84 -7.04 -3.87
N LEU A 217 -0.13 -8.04 -4.34
CA LEU A 217 0.56 -8.04 -5.63
C LEU A 217 0.57 -9.46 -6.18
N LEU A 218 -0.02 -9.63 -7.35
CA LEU A 218 0.13 -10.80 -8.18
C LEU A 218 0.59 -10.31 -9.56
N ARG A 219 1.80 -10.70 -9.96
CA ARG A 219 2.35 -10.35 -11.26
C ARG A 219 2.84 -11.62 -11.96
N TYR A 220 2.50 -11.75 -13.23
CA TYR A 220 2.96 -12.82 -14.11
C TYR A 220 3.63 -12.23 -15.36
N GLN A 221 4.91 -12.52 -15.57
CA GLN A 221 5.67 -12.05 -16.72
C GLN A 221 5.32 -12.90 -17.96
N LEU A 222 4.66 -12.30 -18.95
CA LEU A 222 4.27 -12.97 -20.21
C LEU A 222 5.46 -13.12 -21.15
N ASN A 223 6.26 -12.06 -21.26
CA ASN A 223 7.47 -12.01 -22.08
C ASN A 223 8.43 -10.95 -21.56
N ARG A 224 9.45 -10.54 -22.32
CA ARG A 224 10.45 -9.56 -21.85
C ARG A 224 9.86 -8.20 -21.48
N SER A 225 8.71 -7.82 -22.05
CA SER A 225 8.10 -6.50 -21.87
C SER A 225 6.74 -6.55 -21.19
N TRP A 226 5.85 -7.47 -21.59
CA TRP A 226 4.47 -7.53 -21.12
C TRP A 226 4.32 -8.40 -19.88
N TYR A 227 3.45 -7.96 -18.96
CA TYR A 227 3.08 -8.71 -17.76
C TYR A 227 1.60 -8.50 -17.39
N LEU A 228 1.01 -9.53 -16.81
CA LEU A 228 -0.26 -9.43 -16.09
C LEU A 228 0.00 -8.91 -14.69
N ILE A 229 -0.91 -8.12 -14.16
CA ILE A 229 -0.79 -7.57 -12.81
C ILE A 229 -2.16 -7.48 -12.13
N SER A 230 -2.20 -7.82 -10.86
CA SER A 230 -3.28 -7.49 -9.94
C SER A 230 -2.65 -6.94 -8.66
N SER A 231 -3.00 -5.71 -8.31
CA SER A 231 -2.47 -5.04 -7.11
C SER A 231 -3.58 -4.35 -6.30
N PRO A 232 -4.60 -5.12 -5.84
CA PRO A 232 -5.73 -4.58 -5.11
C PRO A 232 -5.30 -3.93 -3.81
N ILE A 233 -6.00 -2.85 -3.42
CA ILE A 233 -5.83 -2.20 -2.12
C ILE A 233 -7.09 -2.50 -1.31
N ILE A 234 -6.98 -3.45 -0.41
CA ILE A 234 -8.01 -3.78 0.56
C ILE A 234 -7.81 -2.88 1.77
N ALA A 235 -8.86 -2.26 2.26
CA ALA A 235 -8.79 -1.46 3.46
C ALA A 235 -9.99 -1.70 4.37
N SER A 236 -9.80 -1.45 5.66
CA SER A 236 -10.87 -1.45 6.64
C SER A 236 -10.65 -0.29 7.60
N ASP A 237 -11.69 0.49 7.80
CA ASP A 237 -11.79 1.45 8.87
C ASP A 237 -12.47 0.78 10.07
N TRP A 238 -11.70 0.51 11.13
CA TRP A 238 -12.15 -0.16 12.34
C TRP A 238 -13.00 0.74 13.25
N THR A 239 -13.07 2.05 12.98
CA THR A 239 -13.95 2.98 13.71
C THR A 239 -15.41 2.85 13.25
N GLN A 240 -15.64 2.29 12.06
CA GLN A 240 -16.97 2.07 11.52
C GLN A 240 -17.65 0.84 12.17
N PRO A 241 -18.99 0.81 12.21
CA PRO A 241 -19.72 -0.37 12.67
C PRO A 241 -19.28 -1.65 11.94
N GLU A 242 -19.40 -2.79 12.60
CA GLU A 242 -18.94 -4.09 12.12
C GLU A 242 -19.36 -4.36 10.66
N GLY A 243 -18.38 -4.68 9.82
CA GLY A 243 -18.55 -4.97 8.40
C GLY A 243 -18.75 -3.78 7.48
N LYS A 244 -18.95 -2.57 8.01
CA LYS A 244 -19.29 -1.38 7.18
C LYS A 244 -18.09 -0.54 6.76
N GLY A 245 -16.91 -0.78 7.35
CA GLY A 245 -15.68 -0.03 7.05
C GLY A 245 -14.83 -0.65 5.93
N TRP A 246 -15.24 -1.74 5.30
CA TRP A 246 -14.42 -2.46 4.33
C TRP A 246 -14.55 -1.95 2.91
N ILE A 247 -13.40 -1.90 2.21
CA ILE A 247 -13.32 -1.85 0.76
C ILE A 247 -12.49 -3.05 0.26
N VAL A 248 -13.08 -3.85 -0.65
CA VAL A 248 -12.42 -5.02 -1.23
C VAL A 248 -12.57 -4.97 -2.76
N PRO A 249 -11.56 -4.42 -3.46
CA PRO A 249 -11.53 -4.41 -4.91
C PRO A 249 -11.01 -5.75 -5.46
N VAL A 250 -11.61 -6.24 -6.54
CA VAL A 250 -11.22 -7.46 -7.25
C VAL A 250 -11.00 -7.13 -8.72
N GLY A 251 -9.84 -7.49 -9.25
CA GLY A 251 -9.51 -7.20 -10.65
C GLY A 251 -8.02 -7.28 -10.94
N GLY A 252 -7.62 -6.66 -12.03
CA GLY A 252 -6.23 -6.63 -12.48
C GLY A 252 -6.13 -5.97 -13.84
N GLY A 253 -4.99 -6.16 -14.50
CA GLY A 253 -4.72 -5.53 -15.76
C GLY A 253 -3.43 -5.97 -16.41
N LEU A 254 -2.96 -5.14 -17.31
CA LEU A 254 -1.75 -5.34 -18.10
C LEU A 254 -0.72 -4.27 -17.78
N GLY A 255 0.54 -4.69 -17.80
CA GLY A 255 1.66 -3.76 -17.69
C GLY A 255 2.71 -4.00 -18.76
N TYR A 256 3.49 -2.99 -19.00
CA TYR A 256 4.55 -2.96 -19.99
C TYR A 256 5.84 -2.38 -19.42
N SER A 257 6.94 -3.11 -19.59
CA SER A 257 8.28 -2.71 -19.17
C SER A 257 9.08 -2.29 -20.39
N PHE A 258 9.74 -1.14 -20.34
CA PHE A 258 10.52 -0.57 -21.44
C PHE A 258 11.70 0.25 -20.92
N ARG A 259 12.50 0.80 -21.83
CA ARG A 259 13.62 1.69 -21.48
C ARG A 259 13.57 2.96 -22.32
N VAL A 260 13.84 4.08 -21.67
CA VAL A 260 14.00 5.39 -22.33
C VAL A 260 15.40 5.90 -21.99
N GLY A 261 16.26 6.08 -23.01
CA GLY A 261 17.65 6.48 -22.78
C GLY A 261 18.44 5.56 -21.88
N GLY A 262 18.12 4.23 -21.89
CA GLY A 262 18.73 3.26 -20.98
C GLY A 262 18.04 3.14 -19.61
N GLN A 263 17.22 4.11 -19.21
CA GLN A 263 16.48 4.14 -17.93
C GLN A 263 15.32 3.13 -17.95
N PRO A 264 15.26 2.11 -17.07
CA PRO A 264 14.14 1.20 -17.00
C PRO A 264 12.87 1.90 -16.48
N MET A 265 11.76 1.64 -17.16
CA MET A 265 10.45 2.18 -16.81
C MET A 265 9.38 1.09 -16.94
N GLN A 266 8.30 1.25 -16.18
CA GLN A 266 7.14 0.37 -16.23
C GLN A 266 5.87 1.22 -16.21
N VAL A 267 4.87 0.78 -16.98
CA VAL A 267 3.52 1.32 -16.92
C VAL A 267 2.53 0.17 -16.75
N SER A 268 1.41 0.40 -16.09
CA SER A 268 0.29 -0.55 -16.06
C SER A 268 -1.05 0.18 -16.08
N LEU A 269 -2.05 -0.51 -16.62
CA LEU A 269 -3.47 -0.15 -16.56
C LEU A 269 -4.22 -1.32 -15.95
N GLU A 270 -4.96 -1.04 -14.88
CA GLU A 270 -5.68 -2.03 -14.09
C GLU A 270 -7.12 -1.58 -13.85
N GLY A 271 -8.07 -2.51 -13.92
CA GLY A 271 -9.47 -2.29 -13.59
C GLY A 271 -9.87 -3.17 -12.40
N TYR A 272 -10.60 -2.58 -11.43
CA TYR A 272 -11.05 -3.26 -10.23
C TYR A 272 -12.54 -3.01 -10.02
N TYR A 273 -13.27 -4.08 -9.80
CA TYR A 273 -14.63 -4.03 -9.29
C TYR A 273 -14.58 -3.96 -7.76
N ASN A 274 -15.19 -2.94 -7.15
CA ASN A 274 -15.26 -2.74 -5.71
C ASN A 274 -16.34 -3.67 -5.13
N ALA A 275 -15.99 -4.96 -4.94
CA ALA A 275 -16.92 -6.01 -4.54
C ALA A 275 -17.51 -5.82 -3.14
N VAL A 276 -16.76 -5.15 -2.25
CA VAL A 276 -17.24 -4.67 -0.95
C VAL A 276 -16.92 -3.19 -0.88
N LYS A 277 -17.87 -2.38 -0.49
CA LYS A 277 -17.76 -0.93 -0.36
C LYS A 277 -18.12 -0.48 1.04
N PRO A 278 -17.45 0.54 1.58
CA PRO A 278 -17.83 1.11 2.87
C PRO A 278 -19.22 1.74 2.78
N GLN A 279 -19.97 1.61 3.86
CA GLN A 279 -21.30 2.21 3.99
C GLN A 279 -21.23 3.43 4.90
N PHE A 280 -21.84 4.52 4.45
CA PHE A 280 -22.05 5.72 5.24
C PHE A 280 -23.54 6.00 5.36
N ALA A 281 -24.05 6.11 6.58
CA ALA A 281 -25.49 6.23 6.88
C ALA A 281 -26.36 5.16 6.16
N GLY A 282 -25.82 3.96 5.96
CA GLY A 282 -26.52 2.85 5.30
C GLY A 282 -26.46 2.86 3.77
N GLU A 283 -25.77 3.81 3.15
CA GLU A 283 -25.60 3.92 1.70
C GLU A 283 -24.14 3.71 1.29
N GLU A 284 -23.93 3.11 0.12
CA GLU A 284 -22.62 2.95 -0.52
C GLU A 284 -22.36 4.17 -1.42
N LEU A 285 -21.44 5.05 -1.02
CA LEU A 285 -21.14 6.27 -1.75
C LEU A 285 -20.08 6.07 -2.84
N LEU A 286 -19.23 5.05 -2.69
CA LEU A 286 -18.14 4.76 -3.61
C LEU A 286 -18.65 4.07 -4.88
N GLY A 287 -18.15 4.49 -6.03
CA GLY A 287 -18.47 3.86 -7.31
C GLY A 287 -18.03 2.40 -7.39
N ASP A 288 -18.66 1.62 -8.27
CA ASP A 288 -18.44 0.18 -8.44
C ASP A 288 -17.07 -0.16 -9.00
N TRP A 289 -16.46 0.74 -9.75
CA TRP A 289 -15.20 0.49 -10.43
C TRP A 289 -14.11 1.44 -9.99
N THR A 290 -12.89 0.91 -9.89
CA THR A 290 -11.65 1.69 -9.77
C THR A 290 -10.78 1.41 -10.98
N ILE A 291 -10.44 2.45 -11.73
CA ILE A 291 -9.49 2.39 -12.84
C ILE A 291 -8.17 2.93 -12.32
N ARG A 292 -7.11 2.14 -12.42
CA ARG A 292 -5.77 2.49 -11.93
C ARG A 292 -4.78 2.54 -13.07
N THR A 293 -4.04 3.63 -13.15
CA THR A 293 -2.86 3.74 -13.99
C THR A 293 -1.63 3.89 -13.11
N GLN A 294 -0.54 3.20 -13.46
CA GLN A 294 0.72 3.28 -12.72
C GLN A 294 1.88 3.57 -13.66
N TRP A 295 2.83 4.36 -13.17
CA TRP A 295 4.13 4.61 -13.81
C TRP A 295 5.22 4.39 -12.77
N GLN A 296 6.28 3.68 -13.15
CA GLN A 296 7.44 3.49 -12.32
C GLN A 296 8.70 3.78 -13.12
N VAL A 297 9.58 4.59 -12.54
CA VAL A 297 10.95 4.79 -12.99
C VAL A 297 11.86 4.08 -12.00
N LEU A 298 12.75 3.20 -12.50
CA LEU A 298 13.63 2.38 -11.66
C LEU A 298 15.06 2.86 -11.80
N PHE A 299 15.67 3.30 -10.73
CA PHE A 299 17.07 3.70 -10.66
C PHE A 299 17.88 2.57 -10.03
N PRO A 300 18.82 1.93 -10.77
CA PRO A 300 19.73 0.95 -10.18
C PRO A 300 20.57 1.58 -9.06
N ASN A 301 20.74 0.84 -7.95
CA ASN A 301 21.57 1.27 -6.81
C ASN A 301 23.00 0.74 -6.99
#